data_de80d8896784aed7de8dcaba6c345dff
#
_entry.id   de80d8896784aed7de8dcaba6c345dff
#
_cell.length_a   1.000
_cell.length_b   1.000
_cell.length_c   1.000
_cell.angle_alpha   90.00
_cell.angle_beta   90.00
_cell.angle_gamma   90.00
#
_symmetry.space_group_name_H-M   'P 1'
#
loop_
_entity.id
_entity.type
_entity.pdbx_description
1 polymer ?
#
loop_
_entity_poly.entity_id
_entity_poly.type
_entity_poly.pdbx_seq_one_letter_code
_entity_poly.pdbx_strand_id
1 'polypeptide(L)'
;GLIGPQLSAQYYETGYNAYRSEDYKAAIENLSKAVIYDETNKDAWLSLGNSYRKSDDAQNAITTYDKIIELFPETETARSAQRYRSQLAENTAQ
;
A
#
# COMPACT_ATOMS: atom_id res chain seq x y z
N GLY A 1 -7.15 -15.89 -16.78
CA GLY A 1 -8.03 -15.14 -16.69
C GLY A 1 -8.37 -14.18 -15.56
N LEU A 2 -9.51 -14.42 -14.92
CA LEU A 2 -10.06 -13.47 -13.97
C LEU A 2 -9.75 -13.82 -12.50
N ILE A 3 -9.03 -14.91 -12.26
CA ILE A 3 -8.75 -15.36 -10.88
C ILE A 3 -7.88 -14.36 -10.14
N GLY A 4 -6.88 -13.79 -10.81
CA GLY A 4 -5.98 -12.82 -10.18
C GLY A 4 -6.71 -11.62 -9.59
N PRO A 5 -7.50 -10.88 -10.39
CA PRO A 5 -8.25 -9.73 -9.85
C PRO A 5 -9.22 -10.10 -8.75
N GLN A 6 -9.86 -11.27 -8.84
CA GLN A 6 -10.79 -11.74 -7.81
C GLN A 6 -10.08 -12.04 -6.50
N LEU A 7 -8.94 -12.73 -6.56
CA LEU A 7 -8.13 -13.02 -5.38
C LEU A 7 -7.56 -11.74 -4.79
N SER A 8 -7.11 -10.83 -5.64
CA SER A 8 -6.62 -9.54 -5.18
C SER A 8 -7.67 -8.81 -4.38
N ALA A 9 -8.91 -8.78 -4.87
CA ALA A 9 -10.00 -8.11 -4.17
C ALA A 9 -10.27 -8.74 -2.80
N GLN A 10 -10.23 -10.07 -2.72
CA GLN A 10 -10.44 -10.78 -1.45
C GLN A 10 -9.34 -10.49 -0.43
N TYR A 11 -8.08 -10.55 -0.87
CA TYR A 11 -6.95 -10.25 0.00
C TYR A 11 -6.94 -8.77 0.40
N TYR A 12 -7.34 -7.89 -0.52
CA TYR A 12 -7.46 -6.47 -0.19
C TYR A 12 -8.49 -6.25 0.92
N GLU A 13 -9.67 -6.86 0.81
CA GLU A 13 -10.70 -6.71 1.82
C GLU A 13 -10.21 -7.18 3.18
N THR A 14 -9.61 -8.36 3.24
CA THR A 14 -9.06 -8.89 4.49
C THR A 14 -7.96 -7.98 5.04
N GLY A 15 -7.06 -7.55 4.18
CA GLY A 15 -5.96 -6.68 4.60
C GLY A 15 -6.41 -5.31 5.04
N TYR A 16 -7.39 -4.74 4.33
CA TYR A 16 -7.91 -3.43 4.70
C TYR A 16 -8.65 -3.47 6.04
N ASN A 17 -9.41 -4.53 6.30
CA ASN A 17 -10.05 -4.71 7.60
C ASN A 17 -9.02 -4.84 8.72
N ALA A 18 -7.93 -5.55 8.48
CA ALA A 18 -6.84 -5.64 9.44
C ALA A 18 -6.20 -4.27 9.68
N TYR A 19 -6.01 -3.50 8.61
CA TYR A 19 -5.48 -2.14 8.71
C TYR A 19 -6.37 -1.27 9.61
N ARG A 20 -7.68 -1.34 9.39
CA ARG A 20 -8.63 -0.56 10.21
C ARG A 20 -8.63 -0.99 11.67
N SER A 21 -8.33 -2.24 11.93
CA SER A 21 -8.22 -2.78 13.30
C SER A 21 -6.83 -2.57 13.90
N GLU A 22 -5.95 -1.87 13.18
CA GLU A 22 -4.57 -1.60 13.59
C GLU A 22 -3.72 -2.86 13.73
N ASP A 23 -4.13 -3.95 13.08
CA ASP A 23 -3.32 -5.16 12.97
C ASP A 23 -2.48 -5.04 11.70
N TYR A 24 -1.40 -4.27 11.80
CA TYR A 24 -0.61 -3.92 10.63
C TYR A 24 0.16 -5.11 10.07
N LYS A 25 0.54 -6.05 10.91
CA LYS A 25 1.22 -7.27 10.44
C LYS A 25 0.30 -8.06 9.52
N ALA A 26 -0.93 -8.31 9.93
CA ALA A 26 -1.90 -9.01 9.09
C ALA A 26 -2.26 -8.20 7.85
N ALA A 27 -2.36 -6.88 8.00
CA ALA A 27 -2.64 -6.00 6.87
C ALA A 27 -1.54 -6.12 5.81
N ILE A 28 -0.29 -6.05 6.22
CA ILE A 28 0.85 -6.15 5.31
C ILE A 28 0.86 -7.50 4.60
N GLU A 29 0.63 -8.60 5.33
CA GLU A 29 0.59 -9.93 4.73
C GLU A 29 -0.46 -10.04 3.63
N ASN A 30 -1.68 -9.61 3.93
CA ASN A 30 -2.78 -9.75 3.00
C ASN A 30 -2.69 -8.75 1.84
N LEU A 31 -2.30 -7.52 2.12
CA LEU A 31 -2.18 -6.50 1.07
C LEU A 31 -1.02 -6.80 0.13
N SER A 32 0.05 -7.40 0.64
CA SER A 32 1.16 -7.85 -0.21
C SER A 32 0.69 -8.90 -1.21
N LYS A 33 -0.17 -9.83 -0.76
CA LYS A 33 -0.74 -10.82 -1.67
C LYS A 33 -1.66 -10.17 -2.69
N ALA A 34 -2.45 -9.19 -2.26
CA ALA A 34 -3.36 -8.49 -3.15
C ALA A 34 -2.63 -7.87 -4.34
N VAL A 35 -1.51 -7.19 -4.10
CA VAL A 35 -0.77 -6.53 -5.18
C VAL A 35 -0.02 -7.53 -6.06
N ILE A 36 0.30 -8.72 -5.52
CA ILE A 36 0.90 -9.79 -6.33
C ILE A 36 -0.14 -10.38 -7.29
N TYR A 37 -1.35 -10.59 -6.82
CA TYR A 37 -2.40 -11.16 -7.66
C TYR A 37 -2.92 -10.18 -8.70
N ASP A 38 -2.91 -8.88 -8.39
CA ASP A 38 -3.32 -7.85 -9.35
C ASP A 38 -2.56 -6.55 -9.07
N GLU A 39 -1.51 -6.34 -9.84
CA GLU A 39 -0.65 -5.15 -9.71
C GLU A 39 -1.40 -3.85 -9.99
N THR A 40 -2.56 -3.91 -10.64
CA THR A 40 -3.35 -2.71 -10.95
C THR A 40 -4.30 -2.31 -9.82
N ASN A 41 -4.32 -3.06 -8.72
CA ASN A 41 -5.18 -2.74 -7.58
C ASN A 41 -4.57 -1.59 -6.77
N LYS A 42 -4.92 -0.35 -7.17
CA LYS A 42 -4.37 0.86 -6.55
C LYS A 42 -4.69 0.96 -5.07
N ASP A 43 -5.89 0.57 -4.68
CA ASP A 43 -6.32 0.65 -3.29
C ASP A 43 -5.48 -0.27 -2.40
N ALA A 44 -5.15 -1.46 -2.91
CA ALA A 44 -4.29 -2.38 -2.17
C ALA A 44 -2.88 -1.82 -2.01
N TRP A 45 -2.34 -1.22 -3.06
CA TRP A 45 -1.03 -0.59 -3.00
C TRP A 45 -0.99 0.52 -1.95
N LEU A 46 -1.98 1.42 -1.98
CA LEU A 46 -2.00 2.54 -1.04
C LEU A 46 -2.16 2.06 0.40
N SER A 47 -3.06 1.11 0.62
CA SER A 47 -3.25 0.53 1.95
C SER A 47 -1.99 -0.17 2.45
N LEU A 48 -1.25 -0.81 1.55
CA LEU A 48 0.02 -1.46 1.89
C LEU A 48 1.05 -0.42 2.36
N GLY A 49 1.23 0.65 1.59
CA GLY A 49 2.13 1.73 1.99
C GLY A 49 1.73 2.33 3.32
N ASN A 50 0.44 2.57 3.51
CA ASN A 50 -0.07 3.13 4.76
C ASN A 50 0.15 2.17 5.94
N SER A 51 0.03 0.86 5.70
CA SER A 51 0.27 -0.13 6.75
C SER A 51 1.73 -0.14 7.19
N TYR A 52 2.65 -0.05 6.24
CA TYR A 52 4.07 0.09 6.57
C TYR A 52 4.32 1.38 7.35
N ARG A 53 3.74 2.49 6.90
CA ARG A 53 3.91 3.80 7.55
C ARG A 53 3.41 3.76 8.99
N LYS A 54 2.22 3.18 9.20
CA LYS A 54 1.61 3.11 10.53
C LYS A 54 2.37 2.18 11.47
N SER A 55 3.09 1.21 10.93
CA SER A 55 3.90 0.29 11.74
C SER A 55 5.34 0.78 11.92
N ASP A 56 5.61 2.03 11.58
CA ASP A 56 6.92 2.66 11.70
C ASP A 56 8.00 2.05 10.81
N ASP A 57 7.59 1.44 9.70
CA ASP A 57 8.51 0.92 8.70
C ASP A 57 8.61 1.92 7.55
N ALA A 58 9.32 3.03 7.80
CA ALA A 58 9.41 4.13 6.84
C ALA A 58 10.04 3.70 5.53
N GLN A 59 11.04 2.84 5.58
CA GLN A 59 11.75 2.42 4.37
C GLN A 59 10.84 1.65 3.42
N ASN A 60 10.12 0.66 3.91
CA ASN A 60 9.18 -0.09 3.08
C ASN A 60 8.00 0.76 2.64
N ALA A 61 7.56 1.71 3.48
CA ALA A 61 6.50 2.63 3.10
C ALA A 61 6.95 3.49 1.91
N ILE A 62 8.15 4.07 1.99
CA ILE A 62 8.68 4.90 0.89
C ILE A 62 8.81 4.08 -0.40
N THR A 63 9.35 2.86 -0.30
CA THR A 63 9.47 1.99 -1.47
C THR A 63 8.11 1.71 -2.10
N THR A 64 7.10 1.46 -1.26
CA THR A 64 5.74 1.19 -1.74
C THR A 64 5.12 2.42 -2.38
N TYR A 65 5.28 3.59 -1.76
CA TYR A 65 4.76 4.84 -2.34
C TYR A 65 5.45 5.16 -3.66
N ASP A 66 6.76 4.92 -3.77
CA ASP A 66 7.47 5.13 -5.03
C ASP A 66 6.91 4.22 -6.13
N LYS A 67 6.57 2.98 -5.77
CA LYS A 67 5.96 2.04 -6.73
C LYS A 67 4.60 2.54 -7.22
N ILE A 68 3.80 3.11 -6.32
CA ILE A 68 2.51 3.69 -6.68
C ILE A 68 2.69 4.83 -7.69
N ILE A 69 3.63 5.71 -7.44
CA ILE A 69 3.89 6.85 -8.32
C ILE A 69 4.35 6.37 -9.69
N GLU A 70 5.15 5.32 -9.73
CA GLU A 70 5.62 4.73 -10.98
C GLU A 70 4.49 4.06 -11.76
N LEU A 71 3.64 3.28 -11.07
CA LEU A 71 2.60 2.48 -11.73
C LEU A 71 1.36 3.30 -12.11
N PHE A 72 1.01 4.30 -11.32
CA PHE A 72 -0.25 5.03 -11.48
C PHE A 72 -0.03 6.55 -11.53
N PRO A 73 0.86 7.04 -12.43
CA PRO A 73 1.12 8.48 -12.48
C PRO A 73 -0.15 9.27 -12.76
N GLU A 74 -0.20 10.47 -12.24
CA GLU A 74 -1.31 11.41 -12.47
C GLU A 74 -2.66 10.95 -11.91
N THR A 75 -2.64 10.05 -10.91
CA THR A 75 -3.85 9.63 -10.19
C THR A 75 -3.89 10.25 -8.80
N GLU A 76 -5.10 10.28 -8.21
CA GLU A 76 -5.27 10.68 -6.81
C GLU A 76 -4.43 9.80 -5.88
N THR A 77 -4.37 8.50 -6.19
CA THR A 77 -3.59 7.54 -5.41
C THR A 77 -2.11 7.92 -5.42
N ALA A 78 -1.58 8.29 -6.58
CA ALA A 78 -0.19 8.72 -6.69
C ALA A 78 0.05 10.03 -5.95
N ARG A 79 -0.90 10.95 -5.97
CA ARG A 79 -0.78 12.22 -5.23
C ARG A 79 -0.75 11.98 -3.73
N SER A 80 -1.59 11.08 -3.24
CA SER A 80 -1.56 10.69 -1.83
C SER A 80 -0.23 10.04 -1.46
N ALA A 81 0.25 9.14 -2.32
CA ALA A 81 1.54 8.47 -2.12
C ALA A 81 2.67 9.49 -2.05
N GLN A 82 2.66 10.47 -2.96
CA GLN A 82 3.69 11.52 -2.97
C GLN A 82 3.68 12.32 -1.67
N ARG A 83 2.50 12.67 -1.19
CA ARG A 83 2.36 13.46 0.04
C ARG A 83 2.91 12.69 1.25
N TYR A 84 2.51 11.43 1.42
CA TYR A 84 2.99 10.62 2.53
C TYR A 84 4.49 10.34 2.42
N ARG A 85 4.95 10.07 1.20
CA ARG A 85 6.38 9.83 0.99
C ARG A 85 7.21 11.05 1.38
N SER A 86 6.76 12.24 1.00
CA SER A 86 7.47 13.47 1.33
C SER A 86 7.54 13.69 2.84
N GLN A 87 6.44 13.42 3.55
CA GLN A 87 6.42 13.54 5.00
C GLN A 87 7.40 12.56 5.65
N LEU A 88 7.46 11.34 5.18
CA LEU A 88 8.38 10.34 5.72
C LEU A 88 9.84 10.72 5.45
N ALA A 89 10.12 11.21 4.26
CA ALA A 89 11.48 11.63 3.90
C ALA A 89 11.94 12.80 4.78
N GLU A 90 11.06 13.76 5.06
CA GLU A 90 11.37 14.87 5.96
C GLU A 90 11.67 14.38 7.37
N ASN A 91 10.85 13.45 7.87
CA ASN A 91 11.01 12.93 9.22
C ASN A 91 12.31 12.14 9.38
N THR A 92 12.67 11.35 8.36
CA THR A 92 13.89 10.55 8.42
C THR A 92 15.15 11.33 8.16
N ALA A 93 15.05 12.51 7.56
CA ALA A 93 16.20 13.38 7.29
C ALA A 93 16.69 14.10 8.55
N GLN A 94 15.91 14.06 9.61
CA GLN A 94 16.29 14.65 10.88
C GLN A 94 16.89 13.62 11.81
#